data_336557fd763fd82e1780845205a5221b
#
_entry.id   336557fd763fd82e1780845205a5221b
#
_cell.length_a   1.000
_cell.length_b   1.000
_cell.length_c   1.000
_cell.angle_alpha   90.00
_cell.angle_beta   90.00
_cell.angle_gamma   90.00
#
_symmetry.space_group_name_H-M   'P 1'
#
loop_
_entity.id
_entity.type
_entity.pdbx_description
1 polymer ?
#
loop_
_entity_poly.entity_id
_entity_poly.type
_entity_poly.pdbx_seq_one_letter_code
_entity_poly.pdbx_strand_id
1 'polypeptide(L)'
;MNPMYDVVILGCGEAGIFAAYELARLHPDLKITALDQGRDIYHRSCPIVAGKVKECIHCPVCDTMCGFGGAGAFSDGKFNFTTQFGGWLTDFMDAREVMELIDYVDSINVAHGATT
;
A
#
# COMPACT_ATOMS: atom_id res chain seq x y z
N MET A 1 -3.39 7.77 -30.87
CA MET A 1 -4.54 7.48 -29.98
C MET A 1 -4.03 7.53 -28.56
N ASN A 2 -4.68 8.30 -27.69
CA ASN A 2 -4.33 8.27 -26.27
C ASN A 2 -4.64 6.87 -25.73
N PRO A 3 -3.77 6.29 -24.90
CA PRO A 3 -4.07 5.00 -24.27
C PRO A 3 -5.34 5.17 -23.43
N MET A 4 -6.32 4.37 -23.69
CA MET A 4 -7.55 4.32 -22.89
C MET A 4 -7.38 3.20 -21.86
N TYR A 5 -7.53 3.54 -20.60
CA TYR A 5 -7.50 2.59 -19.48
C TYR A 5 -8.92 2.26 -19.04
N ASP A 6 -9.13 1.01 -18.67
CA ASP A 6 -10.41 0.55 -18.13
C ASP A 6 -10.55 0.90 -16.64
N VAL A 7 -9.42 0.89 -15.92
CA VAL A 7 -9.37 1.23 -14.49
C VAL A 7 -8.20 2.16 -14.21
N VAL A 8 -8.46 3.21 -13.45
CA VAL A 8 -7.44 4.13 -12.91
C VAL A 8 -7.49 4.07 -11.39
N ILE A 9 -6.37 3.71 -10.76
CA ILE A 9 -6.21 3.67 -9.31
C ILE A 9 -5.43 4.91 -8.89
N LEU A 10 -5.98 5.68 -7.96
CA LEU A 10 -5.33 6.86 -7.39
C LEU A 10 -4.77 6.53 -6.02
N GLY A 11 -3.44 6.52 -5.92
CA GLY A 11 -2.68 6.15 -4.74
C GLY A 11 -2.11 4.73 -4.85
N CYS A 12 -0.79 4.62 -4.74
CA CYS A 12 -0.06 3.35 -4.77
C CYS A 12 0.44 2.94 -3.37
N GLY A 13 -0.35 3.21 -2.33
CA GLY A 13 -0.20 2.59 -1.02
C GLY A 13 -0.70 1.14 -1.04
N GLU A 14 -0.72 0.47 0.10
CA GLU A 14 -1.12 -0.94 0.19
C GLU A 14 -2.48 -1.21 -0.46
N ALA A 15 -3.50 -0.41 -0.15
CA ALA A 15 -4.82 -0.58 -0.73
C ALA A 15 -4.83 -0.52 -2.27
N GLY A 16 -4.10 0.46 -2.85
CA GLY A 16 -4.01 0.62 -4.30
C GLY A 16 -3.24 -0.52 -4.96
N ILE A 17 -2.17 -0.99 -4.32
CA ILE A 17 -1.35 -2.11 -4.82
C ILE A 17 -2.18 -3.40 -4.81
N PHE A 18 -2.86 -3.72 -3.71
CA PHE A 18 -3.70 -4.92 -3.63
C PHE A 18 -4.91 -4.83 -4.56
N ALA A 19 -5.52 -3.64 -4.73
CA ALA A 19 -6.57 -3.45 -5.72
C ALA A 19 -6.08 -3.73 -7.15
N ALA A 20 -4.91 -3.23 -7.52
CA ALA A 20 -4.30 -3.50 -8.83
C ALA A 20 -3.97 -4.98 -9.00
N TYR A 21 -3.41 -5.61 -7.97
CA TYR A 21 -3.06 -7.02 -7.96
C TYR A 21 -4.29 -7.90 -8.17
N GLU A 22 -5.36 -7.70 -7.39
CA GLU A 22 -6.59 -8.48 -7.48
C GLU A 22 -7.32 -8.27 -8.82
N LEU A 23 -7.39 -7.02 -9.30
CA LEU A 23 -7.98 -6.73 -10.60
C LEU A 23 -7.22 -7.43 -11.74
N ALA A 24 -5.89 -7.36 -11.73
CA ALA A 24 -5.08 -8.01 -12.74
C ALA A 24 -5.19 -9.54 -12.69
N ARG A 25 -5.32 -10.12 -11.49
CA ARG A 25 -5.48 -11.56 -11.28
C ARG A 25 -6.85 -12.06 -11.72
N LEU A 26 -7.92 -11.33 -11.40
CA LEU A 26 -9.30 -11.72 -11.67
C LEU A 26 -9.75 -11.34 -13.09
N HIS A 27 -9.20 -10.27 -13.63
CA HIS A 27 -9.59 -9.69 -14.91
C HIS A 27 -8.36 -9.31 -15.75
N PRO A 28 -7.62 -10.30 -16.28
CA PRO A 28 -6.36 -10.08 -16.98
C PRO A 28 -6.49 -9.25 -18.27
N ASP A 29 -7.70 -9.11 -18.80
CA ASP A 29 -7.97 -8.31 -20.01
C ASP A 29 -8.10 -6.81 -19.73
N LEU A 30 -8.26 -6.40 -18.45
CA LEU A 30 -8.38 -5.01 -18.08
C LEU A 30 -7.05 -4.25 -18.22
N LYS A 31 -7.12 -3.08 -18.83
CA LYS A 31 -6.00 -2.13 -18.86
C LYS A 31 -6.06 -1.27 -17.61
N ILE A 32 -5.21 -1.62 -16.65
CA ILE A 32 -5.16 -0.96 -15.35
C ILE A 32 -3.98 -0.01 -15.33
N THR A 33 -4.16 1.19 -14.79
CA THR A 33 -3.09 2.10 -14.43
C THR A 33 -3.24 2.56 -13.00
N ALA A 34 -2.11 2.69 -12.30
CA ALA A 34 -2.08 3.23 -10.94
C ALA A 34 -1.18 4.47 -10.92
N LEU A 35 -1.64 5.51 -10.26
CA LEU A 35 -0.97 6.80 -10.17
C LEU A 35 -0.75 7.16 -8.70
N ASP A 36 0.43 7.68 -8.39
CA ASP A 36 0.74 8.22 -7.08
C ASP A 36 1.39 9.59 -7.22
N GLN A 37 1.15 10.47 -6.25
CA GLN A 37 1.76 11.80 -6.24
C GLN A 37 3.23 11.77 -5.79
N GLY A 38 3.65 10.72 -5.12
CA GLY A 38 5.01 10.56 -4.61
C GLY A 38 5.93 9.86 -5.61
N ARG A 39 7.17 9.67 -5.19
CA ARG A 39 8.23 9.06 -5.99
C ARG A 39 8.20 7.54 -5.92
N ASP A 40 8.90 6.89 -6.83
CA ASP A 40 9.18 5.46 -6.70
C ASP A 40 10.04 5.19 -5.46
N ILE A 41 10.02 3.95 -4.98
CA ILE A 41 10.60 3.57 -3.70
C ILE A 41 12.11 3.88 -3.58
N TYR A 42 12.86 3.84 -4.68
CA TYR A 42 14.30 4.06 -4.69
C TYR A 42 14.68 5.54 -4.65
N HIS A 43 13.74 6.44 -4.98
CA HIS A 43 13.94 7.89 -5.01
C HIS A 43 13.29 8.63 -3.84
N ARG A 44 12.64 7.91 -2.93
CA ARG A 44 12.02 8.48 -1.72
C ARG A 44 13.09 8.76 -0.67
N SER A 45 13.13 10.00 -0.17
CA SER A 45 14.12 10.42 0.84
C SER A 45 13.55 11.47 1.78
N CYS A 46 13.38 11.11 3.04
CA CYS A 46 12.97 12.04 4.09
C CYS A 46 14.19 12.68 4.76
N PRO A 47 14.27 14.03 4.83
CA PRO A 47 15.40 14.71 5.44
C PRO A 47 15.59 14.40 6.94
N ILE A 48 14.51 14.12 7.69
CA ILE A 48 14.60 13.68 9.09
C ILE A 48 15.22 12.30 9.18
N VAL A 49 14.68 11.35 8.40
CA VAL A 49 15.19 9.97 8.38
C VAL A 49 16.65 9.93 7.94
N ALA A 50 17.02 10.82 7.02
CA ALA A 50 18.39 10.98 6.56
C ALA A 50 19.31 11.76 7.55
N GLY A 51 18.78 12.21 8.69
CA GLY A 51 19.53 12.96 9.70
C GLY A 51 19.98 14.35 9.28
N LYS A 52 19.41 14.89 8.20
CA LYS A 52 19.78 16.21 7.64
C LYS A 52 19.14 17.38 8.39
N VAL A 53 17.99 17.15 9.01
CA VAL A 53 17.24 18.14 9.79
C VAL A 53 16.71 17.50 11.07
N LYS A 54 16.43 18.31 12.10
CA LYS A 54 15.94 17.84 13.40
C LYS A 54 14.41 17.76 13.46
N GLU A 55 13.74 18.54 12.65
CA GLU A 55 12.27 18.66 12.66
C GLU A 55 11.71 18.54 11.25
N CYS A 56 10.42 18.22 11.15
CA CYS A 56 9.74 18.10 9.86
C CYS A 56 9.67 19.45 9.15
N ILE A 57 10.15 19.49 7.91
CA ILE A 57 10.11 20.69 7.06
C ILE A 57 8.84 20.80 6.23
N HIS A 58 7.86 19.92 6.44
CA HIS A 58 6.57 19.90 5.75
C HIS A 58 6.71 19.93 4.22
N CYS A 59 7.42 18.95 3.66
CA CYS A 59 7.58 18.81 2.20
C CYS A 59 6.22 18.82 1.50
N PRO A 60 6.08 19.46 0.32
CA PRO A 60 4.83 19.50 -0.44
C PRO A 60 4.28 18.09 -0.77
N VAL A 61 5.17 17.15 -1.05
CA VAL A 61 4.89 15.72 -1.13
C VAL A 61 5.80 15.01 -0.12
N CYS A 62 5.18 14.31 0.82
CA CYS A 62 5.90 13.64 1.89
C CYS A 62 6.46 12.29 1.41
N ASP A 63 7.77 12.19 1.26
CA ASP A 63 8.43 10.96 0.81
C ASP A 63 8.27 9.77 1.80
N THR A 64 7.88 10.01 3.06
CA THR A 64 7.58 8.94 4.01
C THR A 64 6.17 8.38 3.81
N MET A 65 5.20 9.22 3.42
CA MET A 65 3.80 8.86 3.33
C MET A 65 3.33 8.56 1.91
N CYS A 66 3.91 9.24 0.91
CA CYS A 66 3.47 9.21 -0.49
C CYS A 66 4.47 8.47 -1.36
N GLY A 67 3.97 7.88 -2.44
CA GLY A 67 4.75 7.11 -3.41
C GLY A 67 4.42 5.62 -3.38
N PHE A 68 5.03 4.86 -4.26
CA PHE A 68 4.80 3.43 -4.36
C PHE A 68 5.15 2.73 -3.04
N GLY A 69 4.24 1.89 -2.55
CA GLY A 69 4.32 1.26 -1.24
C GLY A 69 3.77 2.10 -0.08
N GLY A 70 3.41 3.38 -0.34
CA GLY A 70 2.87 4.27 0.71
C GLY A 70 3.78 4.38 1.93
N ALA A 71 3.20 4.56 3.11
CA ALA A 71 3.92 4.59 4.38
C ALA A 71 4.53 3.22 4.74
N GLY A 72 3.95 2.13 4.25
CA GLY A 72 4.44 0.77 4.48
C GLY A 72 5.87 0.55 3.99
N ALA A 73 6.31 1.26 2.95
CA ALA A 73 7.68 1.19 2.45
C ALA A 73 8.76 1.69 3.43
N PHE A 74 8.36 2.41 4.48
CA PHE A 74 9.23 2.89 5.57
C PHE A 74 8.90 2.23 6.92
N SER A 75 8.10 1.16 6.91
CA SER A 75 7.79 0.34 8.07
C SER A 75 8.99 -0.51 8.50
N ASP A 76 8.95 -0.99 9.74
CA ASP A 76 9.89 -2.01 10.24
C ASP A 76 9.47 -3.45 9.85
N GLY A 77 8.43 -3.58 9.02
CA GLY A 77 7.96 -4.85 8.49
C GLY A 77 7.13 -5.69 9.47
N LYS A 78 6.70 -5.12 10.60
CA LYS A 78 5.84 -5.82 11.55
C LYS A 78 4.37 -5.65 11.20
N PHE A 79 3.65 -6.75 11.16
CA PHE A 79 2.22 -6.78 10.93
C PHE A 79 1.47 -7.24 12.18
N ASN A 80 0.26 -6.73 12.38
CA ASN A 80 -0.63 -7.15 13.46
C ASN A 80 -1.82 -7.90 12.88
N PHE A 81 -1.89 -9.18 13.15
CA PHE A 81 -2.94 -10.07 12.65
C PHE A 81 -4.10 -10.14 13.65
N THR A 82 -4.93 -9.11 13.65
CA THR A 82 -6.07 -9.01 14.56
C THR A 82 -7.13 -8.08 14.02
N THR A 83 -8.39 -8.34 14.34
CA THR A 83 -9.52 -7.44 14.07
C THR A 83 -9.64 -6.29 15.08
N GLN A 84 -8.80 -6.24 16.10
CA GLN A 84 -8.89 -5.29 17.23
C GLN A 84 -7.89 -4.12 17.11
N PHE A 85 -7.24 -3.97 15.99
CA PHE A 85 -6.18 -2.96 15.81
C PHE A 85 -6.70 -1.57 15.41
N GLY A 86 -7.99 -1.36 15.44
CA GLY A 86 -8.67 -0.11 15.06
C GLY A 86 -9.41 -0.22 13.74
N GLY A 87 -10.09 0.88 13.37
CA GLY A 87 -10.99 0.88 12.23
C GLY A 87 -12.36 0.28 12.54
N TRP A 88 -13.22 0.23 11.54
CA TRP A 88 -14.62 -0.20 11.66
C TRP A 88 -14.97 -1.34 10.70
N LEU A 89 -14.00 -2.11 10.26
CA LEU A 89 -14.23 -3.14 9.24
C LEU A 89 -15.22 -4.21 9.74
N THR A 90 -15.17 -4.52 11.05
CA THR A 90 -16.10 -5.47 11.69
C THR A 90 -17.53 -4.95 11.84
N ASP A 91 -17.80 -3.66 11.58
CA ASP A 91 -19.15 -3.12 11.51
C ASP A 91 -19.82 -3.46 10.15
N PHE A 92 -19.05 -3.85 9.14
CA PHE A 92 -19.50 -4.11 7.79
C PHE A 92 -19.39 -5.58 7.37
N MET A 93 -18.53 -6.35 8.04
CA MET A 93 -18.33 -7.77 7.74
C MET A 93 -17.98 -8.57 8.99
N ASP A 94 -18.21 -9.88 8.94
CA ASP A 94 -17.91 -10.77 10.05
C ASP A 94 -16.41 -10.79 10.39
N ALA A 95 -16.08 -10.86 11.68
CA ALA A 95 -14.69 -10.88 12.15
C ALA A 95 -13.88 -12.04 11.55
N ARG A 96 -14.53 -13.18 11.26
CA ARG A 96 -13.88 -14.31 10.60
C ARG A 96 -13.52 -13.97 9.16
N GLU A 97 -14.42 -13.31 8.42
CA GLU A 97 -14.16 -12.86 7.04
C GLU A 97 -13.00 -11.85 7.02
N VAL A 98 -12.95 -10.94 8.01
CA VAL A 98 -11.80 -10.00 8.14
C VAL A 98 -10.50 -10.76 8.36
N MET A 99 -10.49 -11.78 9.24
CA MET A 99 -9.30 -12.60 9.48
C MET A 99 -8.88 -13.38 8.23
N GLU A 100 -9.82 -13.95 7.49
CA GLU A 100 -9.54 -14.64 6.23
C GLU A 100 -8.86 -13.71 5.20
N LEU A 101 -9.27 -12.43 5.14
CA LEU A 101 -8.62 -11.43 4.30
C LEU A 101 -7.21 -11.06 4.80
N ILE A 102 -7.02 -10.93 6.12
CA ILE A 102 -5.71 -10.70 6.72
C ILE A 102 -4.76 -11.83 6.39
N ASP A 103 -5.18 -13.08 6.60
CA ASP A 103 -4.39 -14.28 6.30
C ASP A 103 -4.07 -14.37 4.80
N TYR A 104 -5.01 -13.99 3.94
CA TYR A 104 -4.79 -13.92 2.50
C TYR A 104 -3.69 -12.91 2.13
N VAL A 105 -3.76 -11.69 2.67
CA VAL A 105 -2.72 -10.65 2.46
C VAL A 105 -1.38 -11.13 2.98
N ASP A 106 -1.34 -11.74 4.18
CA ASP A 106 -0.11 -12.27 4.76
C ASP A 106 0.51 -13.36 3.87
N SER A 107 -0.30 -14.26 3.33
CA SER A 107 0.16 -15.30 2.42
C SER A 107 0.88 -14.73 1.19
N ILE A 108 0.41 -13.60 0.66
CA ILE A 108 1.05 -12.90 -0.45
C ILE A 108 2.38 -12.28 0.00
N ASN A 109 2.39 -11.63 1.17
CA ASN A 109 3.61 -11.03 1.72
C ASN A 109 4.68 -12.08 1.97
N VAL A 110 4.32 -13.22 2.56
CA VAL A 110 5.24 -14.35 2.78
C VAL A 110 5.77 -14.92 1.47
N ALA A 111 4.91 -15.07 0.46
CA ALA A 111 5.35 -15.51 -0.87
C ALA A 111 6.36 -14.56 -1.53
N HIS A 112 6.39 -13.30 -1.09
CA HIS A 112 7.32 -12.27 -1.57
C HIS A 112 8.47 -11.96 -0.58
N GLY A 113 8.67 -12.80 0.42
CA GLY A 113 9.84 -12.76 1.28
C GLY A 113 9.62 -12.15 2.68
N ALA A 114 8.38 -11.89 3.08
CA ALA A 114 8.12 -11.57 4.48
C ALA A 114 8.41 -12.80 5.37
N THR A 115 8.89 -12.56 6.57
CA THR A 115 9.13 -13.62 7.58
C THR A 115 7.84 -13.87 8.37
N THR A 116 7.57 -15.12 8.66
CA THR A 116 6.51 -15.56 9.59
C THR A 116 6.94 -15.37 11.04
#